data_7ae2c4f1544033a5e613534a64c16255
#
_entry.id   7ae2c4f1544033a5e613534a64c16255
#
_cell.length_a   1.000
_cell.length_b   1.000
_cell.length_c   1.000
_cell.angle_alpha   90.00
_cell.angle_beta   90.00
_cell.angle_gamma   90.00
#
_symmetry.space_group_name_H-M   'P 1'
#
loop_
_entity.id
_entity.type
_entity.pdbx_description
1 polymer ?
#
loop_
_entity_poly.entity_id
_entity_poly.type
_entity_poly.pdbx_seq_one_letter_code
_entity_poly.pdbx_strand_id
1 'polypeptide(L)'
;AKRTCVDPSKGRQQAKLYADLLEQKYGRRPVIFLTNGFDTRMDDGAYPERKVAAFYSKRDLEKLFNLRSMRISLKYVQVDKQIAGRYYQEGAIKAVCQAFGEKNRRKALLVMATGSGKTRTVIALVKVLLEHGWIKNVLFLADRNSLVTQAKRSFVNLLPDLSVTNLCEEKDNYSARCVFSTYQTMMNCIDTVEDEDGKLFTVGHFDLIICDEAHRSIYNKYRDIFTYFD
;
A
#
# COMPACT_ATOMS: atom_id res chain seq x y z
N ALA A 1 -11.75 -20.33 -11.28
CA ALA A 1 -13.06 -19.70 -11.04
C ALA A 1 -14.11 -20.76 -10.67
N LYS A 2 -15.10 -20.35 -9.91
CA LYS A 2 -16.27 -21.17 -9.55
C LYS A 2 -17.54 -20.55 -10.14
N ARG A 3 -18.64 -21.34 -10.20
CA ARG A 3 -19.94 -20.79 -10.58
C ARG A 3 -20.37 -19.69 -9.61
N THR A 4 -21.16 -18.73 -10.09
CA THR A 4 -21.62 -17.56 -9.32
C THR A 4 -22.32 -17.89 -7.99
N CYS A 5 -23.05 -19.01 -7.95
CA CYS A 5 -23.73 -19.48 -6.73
C CYS A 5 -22.81 -20.22 -5.72
N VAL A 6 -21.52 -20.39 -6.03
CA VAL A 6 -20.59 -21.15 -5.22
C VAL A 6 -19.58 -20.21 -4.58
N ASP A 7 -19.34 -20.35 -3.26
CA ASP A 7 -18.29 -19.61 -2.54
C ASP A 7 -16.93 -19.91 -3.18
N PRO A 8 -16.13 -18.88 -3.56
CA PRO A 8 -14.81 -19.05 -4.15
C PRO A 8 -13.87 -19.88 -3.28
N SER A 9 -14.01 -19.81 -1.96
CA SER A 9 -13.14 -20.50 -0.99
C SER A 9 -13.19 -22.03 -1.11
N LYS A 10 -14.24 -22.60 -1.70
CA LYS A 10 -14.32 -24.05 -1.97
C LYS A 10 -13.22 -24.57 -2.90
N GLY A 11 -12.58 -23.70 -3.68
CA GLY A 11 -11.44 -24.03 -4.54
C GLY A 11 -10.07 -23.88 -3.89
N ARG A 12 -10.00 -23.38 -2.65
CA ARG A 12 -8.75 -22.99 -1.97
C ARG A 12 -7.73 -24.11 -1.89
N GLN A 13 -8.14 -25.28 -1.42
CA GLN A 13 -7.21 -26.39 -1.24
C GLN A 13 -6.60 -26.85 -2.56
N GLN A 14 -7.43 -27.00 -3.58
CA GLN A 14 -6.97 -27.37 -4.92
C GLN A 14 -6.01 -26.33 -5.51
N ALA A 15 -6.32 -25.03 -5.36
CA ALA A 15 -5.47 -23.98 -5.85
C ALA A 15 -4.11 -23.92 -5.12
N LYS A 16 -4.09 -24.21 -3.81
CA LYS A 16 -2.84 -24.32 -3.03
C LYS A 16 -1.98 -25.49 -3.52
N LEU A 17 -2.56 -26.65 -3.74
CA LEU A 17 -1.83 -27.80 -4.30
C LEU A 17 -1.20 -27.49 -5.65
N TYR A 18 -1.92 -26.80 -6.55
CA TYR A 18 -1.36 -26.38 -7.83
C TYR A 18 -0.22 -25.35 -7.65
N ALA A 19 -0.39 -24.42 -6.70
CA ALA A 19 0.65 -23.44 -6.40
C ALA A 19 1.93 -24.12 -5.87
N ASP A 20 1.80 -25.12 -4.99
CA ASP A 20 2.90 -25.89 -4.45
C ASP A 20 3.66 -26.65 -5.55
N LEU A 21 2.94 -27.28 -6.47
CA LEU A 21 3.55 -27.99 -7.62
C LEU A 21 4.28 -27.02 -8.58
N LEU A 22 3.68 -25.84 -8.84
CA LEU A 22 4.30 -24.81 -9.68
C LEU A 22 5.54 -24.22 -9.01
N GLU A 23 5.52 -24.02 -7.71
CA GLU A 23 6.67 -23.56 -6.93
C GLU A 23 7.81 -24.57 -6.98
N GLN A 24 7.53 -25.86 -6.81
CA GLN A 24 8.52 -26.93 -6.95
C GLN A 24 9.14 -26.97 -8.34
N LYS A 25 8.31 -26.78 -9.37
CA LYS A 25 8.77 -26.87 -10.77
C LYS A 25 9.56 -25.64 -11.23
N TYR A 26 9.15 -24.45 -10.81
CA TYR A 26 9.67 -23.17 -11.34
C TYR A 26 10.43 -22.33 -10.31
N GLY A 27 10.53 -22.79 -9.05
CA GLY A 27 11.23 -22.09 -7.97
C GLY A 27 10.55 -20.79 -7.51
N ARG A 28 9.29 -20.54 -7.93
CA ARG A 28 8.55 -19.33 -7.60
C ARG A 28 7.07 -19.63 -7.35
N ARG A 29 6.59 -19.29 -6.16
CA ARG A 29 5.18 -19.47 -5.80
C ARG A 29 4.30 -18.46 -6.55
N PRO A 30 3.29 -18.91 -7.30
CA PRO A 30 2.34 -18.02 -7.95
C PRO A 30 1.39 -17.35 -6.95
N VAL A 31 0.79 -16.23 -7.35
CA VAL A 31 -0.33 -15.62 -6.63
C VAL A 31 -1.60 -16.38 -6.98
N ILE A 32 -2.39 -16.73 -5.96
CA ILE A 32 -3.66 -17.43 -6.12
C ILE A 32 -4.80 -16.42 -6.12
N PHE A 33 -5.64 -16.45 -7.15
CA PHE A 33 -6.92 -15.75 -7.17
C PHE A 33 -8.06 -16.77 -7.14
N LEU A 34 -8.98 -16.60 -6.19
CA LEU A 34 -10.20 -17.39 -6.08
C LEU A 34 -11.38 -16.48 -6.43
N THR A 35 -12.19 -16.84 -7.40
CA THR A 35 -13.33 -16.02 -7.80
C THR A 35 -14.52 -16.86 -8.26
N ASN A 36 -15.73 -16.29 -8.10
CA ASN A 36 -16.98 -16.76 -8.68
C ASN A 36 -17.62 -15.72 -9.61
N GLY A 37 -16.86 -14.66 -9.97
CA GLY A 37 -17.32 -13.56 -10.81
C GLY A 37 -17.81 -12.33 -10.02
N PHE A 38 -18.30 -12.51 -8.78
CA PHE A 38 -18.74 -11.41 -7.91
C PHE A 38 -17.80 -11.19 -6.72
N ASP A 39 -17.27 -12.27 -6.16
CA ASP A 39 -16.31 -12.21 -5.04
C ASP A 39 -14.96 -12.70 -5.55
N THR A 40 -13.94 -11.86 -5.41
CA THR A 40 -12.56 -12.18 -5.78
C THR A 40 -11.70 -12.08 -4.53
N ARG A 41 -10.94 -13.15 -4.27
CA ARG A 41 -10.01 -13.25 -3.16
C ARG A 41 -8.62 -13.54 -3.68
N MET A 42 -7.63 -13.02 -2.98
CA MET A 42 -6.22 -13.21 -3.28
C MET A 42 -5.48 -13.86 -2.11
N ASP A 43 -4.65 -14.84 -2.43
CA ASP A 43 -3.63 -15.40 -1.54
C ASP A 43 -2.27 -15.21 -2.22
N ASP A 44 -1.47 -14.32 -1.67
CA ASP A 44 -0.14 -13.99 -2.18
C ASP A 44 0.98 -14.73 -1.46
N GLY A 45 0.64 -15.60 -0.50
CA GLY A 45 1.59 -16.36 0.30
C GLY A 45 2.31 -15.56 1.40
N ALA A 46 2.19 -14.23 1.41
CA ALA A 46 2.81 -13.36 2.42
C ALA A 46 1.82 -12.93 3.51
N TYR A 47 0.58 -12.67 3.10
CA TYR A 47 -0.50 -12.28 4.00
C TYR A 47 -1.67 -13.29 3.94
N PRO A 48 -2.56 -13.30 4.94
CA PRO A 48 -3.77 -14.12 4.89
C PRO A 48 -4.60 -13.83 3.63
N GLU A 49 -5.30 -14.87 3.13
CA GLU A 49 -6.26 -14.73 2.04
C GLU A 49 -7.25 -13.60 2.34
N ARG A 50 -7.46 -12.73 1.37
CA ARG A 50 -8.28 -11.53 1.51
C ARG A 50 -9.10 -11.23 0.27
N LYS A 51 -10.19 -10.49 0.46
CA LYS A 51 -10.99 -9.98 -0.64
C LYS A 51 -10.26 -8.83 -1.32
N VAL A 52 -10.29 -8.83 -2.66
CA VAL A 52 -9.73 -7.77 -3.51
C VAL A 52 -10.79 -7.28 -4.48
N ALA A 53 -10.74 -6.01 -4.86
CA ALA A 53 -11.72 -5.39 -5.75
C ALA A 53 -11.65 -5.94 -7.18
N ALA A 54 -10.43 -6.27 -7.65
CA ALA A 54 -10.20 -6.83 -8.98
C ALA A 54 -8.93 -7.71 -9.01
N PHE A 55 -8.67 -8.34 -10.14
CA PHE A 55 -7.38 -8.99 -10.37
C PHE A 55 -6.25 -7.96 -10.47
N TYR A 56 -5.09 -8.35 -10.01
CA TYR A 56 -3.88 -7.55 -10.22
C TYR A 56 -3.49 -7.51 -11.70
N SER A 57 -3.08 -6.34 -12.16
CA SER A 57 -2.47 -6.20 -13.48
C SER A 57 -1.14 -6.96 -13.57
N LYS A 58 -0.65 -7.20 -14.80
CA LYS A 58 0.67 -7.78 -15.01
C LYS A 58 1.76 -6.98 -14.29
N ARG A 59 1.71 -5.65 -14.38
CA ARG A 59 2.63 -4.71 -13.72
C ARG A 59 2.59 -4.83 -12.20
N ASP A 60 1.39 -4.98 -11.60
CA ASP A 60 1.24 -5.19 -10.16
C ASP A 60 1.85 -6.51 -9.70
N LEU A 61 1.62 -7.59 -10.46
CA LEU A 61 2.19 -8.89 -10.17
C LEU A 61 3.73 -8.90 -10.28
N GLU A 62 4.29 -8.29 -11.33
CA GLU A 62 5.74 -8.13 -11.48
C GLU A 62 6.33 -7.34 -10.31
N LYS A 63 5.70 -6.23 -9.92
CA LYS A 63 6.10 -5.45 -8.75
C LYS A 63 6.06 -6.29 -7.48
N LEU A 64 4.98 -7.02 -7.24
CA LEU A 64 4.80 -7.88 -6.07
C LEU A 64 5.91 -8.95 -5.98
N PHE A 65 6.25 -9.60 -7.09
CA PHE A 65 7.33 -10.58 -7.14
C PHE A 65 8.69 -9.96 -6.87
N ASN A 66 8.97 -8.78 -7.43
CA ASN A 66 10.20 -8.06 -7.19
C ASN A 66 10.34 -7.66 -5.72
N LEU A 67 9.28 -7.11 -5.10
CA LEU A 67 9.28 -6.79 -3.68
C LEU A 67 9.51 -8.02 -2.81
N ARG A 68 8.90 -9.17 -3.15
CA ARG A 68 9.12 -10.42 -2.40
C ARG A 68 10.59 -10.86 -2.40
N SER A 69 11.27 -10.74 -3.55
CA SER A 69 12.68 -11.13 -3.67
C SER A 69 13.65 -10.14 -3.00
N MET A 70 13.23 -8.89 -2.83
CA MET A 70 14.07 -7.81 -2.30
C MET A 70 13.84 -7.53 -0.81
N ARG A 71 12.81 -8.10 -0.19
CA ARG A 71 12.46 -7.83 1.22
C ARG A 71 13.56 -8.22 2.18
N ILE A 72 13.98 -7.23 2.98
CA ILE A 72 14.90 -7.41 4.10
C ILE A 72 14.06 -7.37 5.40
N SER A 73 14.47 -8.13 6.41
CA SER A 73 13.77 -8.17 7.69
C SER A 73 13.67 -6.78 8.33
N LEU A 74 12.48 -6.44 8.85
CA LEU A 74 12.23 -5.21 9.60
C LEU A 74 12.55 -5.33 11.10
N LYS A 75 13.19 -6.42 11.54
CA LYS A 75 13.42 -6.69 12.98
C LYS A 75 14.40 -5.70 13.61
N TYR A 76 15.44 -5.31 12.86
CA TYR A 76 16.53 -4.47 13.36
C TYR A 76 16.71 -3.21 12.50
N VAL A 77 15.61 -2.49 12.27
CA VAL A 77 15.64 -1.27 11.46
C VAL A 77 16.41 -0.15 12.14
N GLN A 78 17.19 0.57 11.35
CA GLN A 78 17.84 1.81 11.75
C GLN A 78 16.96 2.98 11.30
N VAL A 79 16.59 3.82 12.25
CA VAL A 79 15.79 5.02 11.96
C VAL A 79 16.74 6.20 11.74
N ASP A 80 16.54 6.91 10.65
CA ASP A 80 17.30 8.13 10.36
C ASP A 80 16.97 9.22 11.39
N LYS A 81 17.92 9.49 12.28
CA LYS A 81 17.76 10.47 13.36
C LYS A 81 17.69 11.92 12.88
N GLN A 82 18.16 12.21 11.65
CA GLN A 82 18.02 13.54 11.06
C GLN A 82 16.55 13.80 10.66
N ILE A 83 15.81 12.75 10.30
CA ILE A 83 14.39 12.83 9.97
C ILE A 83 13.52 12.69 11.23
N ALA A 84 13.75 11.67 12.05
CA ALA A 84 12.96 11.35 13.24
C ALA A 84 13.89 11.04 14.44
N GLY A 85 14.37 12.09 15.08
CA GLY A 85 15.39 11.99 16.14
C GLY A 85 14.86 11.83 17.56
N ARG A 86 13.56 11.93 17.78
CA ARG A 86 12.98 11.82 19.12
C ARG A 86 12.68 10.36 19.46
N TYR A 87 12.96 9.95 20.71
CA TYR A 87 12.83 8.56 21.15
C TYR A 87 11.44 7.94 20.86
N TYR A 88 10.38 8.70 21.04
CA TYR A 88 9.01 8.22 20.78
C TYR A 88 8.70 8.05 19.28
N GLN A 89 9.33 8.84 18.40
CA GLN A 89 9.22 8.68 16.95
C GLN A 89 9.90 7.39 16.52
N GLU A 90 11.11 7.15 17.01
CA GLU A 90 11.84 5.90 16.77
C GLU A 90 11.05 4.69 17.29
N GLY A 91 10.51 4.78 18.51
CA GLY A 91 9.66 3.74 19.10
C GLY A 91 8.41 3.45 18.26
N ALA A 92 7.73 4.49 17.75
CA ALA A 92 6.57 4.34 16.88
C ALA A 92 6.91 3.65 15.55
N ILE A 93 8.02 4.04 14.91
CA ILE A 93 8.50 3.42 13.66
C ILE A 93 8.82 1.94 13.88
N LYS A 94 9.58 1.61 14.92
CA LYS A 94 9.91 0.22 15.28
C LYS A 94 8.66 -0.62 15.56
N ALA A 95 7.67 -0.06 16.25
CA ALA A 95 6.40 -0.75 16.52
C ALA A 95 5.62 -1.06 15.22
N VAL A 96 5.58 -0.14 14.26
CA VAL A 96 4.97 -0.38 12.94
C VAL A 96 5.76 -1.44 12.17
N CYS A 97 7.08 -1.35 12.14
CA CYS A 97 7.94 -2.33 11.50
C CYS A 97 7.75 -3.74 12.08
N GLN A 98 7.63 -3.86 13.40
CA GLN A 98 7.32 -5.12 14.07
C GLN A 98 5.92 -5.63 13.71
N ALA A 99 4.93 -4.75 13.67
CA ALA A 99 3.56 -5.12 13.29
C ALA A 99 3.51 -5.69 11.86
N PHE A 100 4.22 -5.08 10.93
CA PHE A 100 4.25 -5.54 9.54
C PHE A 100 5.13 -6.79 9.37
N GLY A 101 6.36 -6.77 9.90
CA GLY A 101 7.35 -7.81 9.66
C GLY A 101 7.17 -9.09 10.46
N GLU A 102 6.80 -8.99 11.75
CA GLU A 102 6.70 -10.16 12.63
C GLU A 102 5.25 -10.64 12.81
N LYS A 103 4.29 -9.70 12.87
CA LYS A 103 2.89 -10.02 13.15
C LYS A 103 2.03 -10.12 11.88
N ASN A 104 2.60 -9.95 10.70
CA ASN A 104 1.91 -9.96 9.40
C ASN A 104 0.66 -9.05 9.37
N ARG A 105 0.71 -7.92 10.10
CA ARG A 105 -0.36 -6.94 10.08
C ARG A 105 -0.26 -6.10 8.82
N ARG A 106 -1.40 -5.74 8.25
CA ARG A 106 -1.48 -4.86 7.06
C ARG A 106 -1.88 -3.44 7.42
N LYS A 107 -2.20 -3.17 8.68
CA LYS A 107 -2.66 -1.85 9.15
C LYS A 107 -1.96 -1.51 10.46
N ALA A 108 -1.62 -0.24 10.61
CA ALA A 108 -1.12 0.33 11.86
C ALA A 108 -1.77 1.70 12.10
N LEU A 109 -2.01 2.03 13.36
CA LEU A 109 -2.52 3.33 13.78
C LEU A 109 -1.47 4.02 14.63
N LEU A 110 -1.08 5.23 14.24
CA LEU A 110 -0.20 6.10 15.00
C LEU A 110 -1.02 7.23 15.62
N VAL A 111 -1.11 7.25 16.94
CA VAL A 111 -1.76 8.33 17.69
C VAL A 111 -0.69 9.24 18.27
N MET A 112 -0.58 10.44 17.74
CA MET A 112 0.45 11.40 18.09
C MET A 112 -0.13 12.80 18.29
N ALA A 113 0.33 13.51 19.31
CA ALA A 113 -0.12 14.87 19.59
C ALA A 113 0.24 15.85 18.46
N THR A 114 -0.49 16.94 18.34
CA THR A 114 -0.15 18.04 17.44
C THR A 114 1.23 18.59 17.77
N GLY A 115 2.04 18.88 16.75
CA GLY A 115 3.42 19.37 16.94
C GLY A 115 4.45 18.31 17.35
N SER A 116 4.06 17.06 17.58
CA SER A 116 4.99 15.96 17.92
C SER A 116 5.85 15.48 16.74
N GLY A 117 5.60 15.97 15.52
CA GLY A 117 6.32 15.59 14.33
C GLY A 117 5.76 14.36 13.61
N LYS A 118 4.43 14.20 13.58
CA LYS A 118 3.73 13.13 12.83
C LYS A 118 4.28 12.94 11.41
N THR A 119 4.36 14.02 10.64
CA THR A 119 4.85 13.97 9.25
C THR A 119 6.29 13.45 9.17
N ARG A 120 7.19 13.91 10.04
CA ARG A 120 8.58 13.43 10.07
C ARG A 120 8.67 11.94 10.44
N THR A 121 7.84 11.49 11.39
CA THR A 121 7.76 10.07 11.78
C THR A 121 7.31 9.21 10.59
N VAL A 122 6.31 9.66 9.85
CA VAL A 122 5.80 8.96 8.66
C VAL A 122 6.85 8.96 7.54
N ILE A 123 7.54 10.07 7.28
CA ILE A 123 8.62 10.15 6.28
C ILE A 123 9.75 9.18 6.61
N ALA A 124 10.19 9.13 7.88
CA ALA A 124 11.22 8.19 8.30
C ALA A 124 10.77 6.72 8.19
N LEU A 125 9.49 6.43 8.49
CA LEU A 125 8.91 5.10 8.27
C LEU A 125 8.92 4.72 6.78
N VAL A 126 8.50 5.63 5.89
CA VAL A 126 8.54 5.41 4.44
C VAL A 126 9.96 5.12 3.97
N LYS A 127 10.96 5.90 4.43
CA LYS A 127 12.37 5.65 4.13
C LYS A 127 12.78 4.24 4.51
N VAL A 128 12.52 3.83 5.75
CA VAL A 128 12.85 2.48 6.24
C VAL A 128 12.20 1.39 5.37
N LEU A 129 10.92 1.52 5.06
CA LEU A 129 10.20 0.52 4.26
C LEU A 129 10.70 0.45 2.80
N LEU A 130 11.09 1.59 2.22
CA LEU A 130 11.70 1.66 0.89
C LEU A 130 13.07 0.97 0.86
N GLU A 131 13.94 1.30 1.82
CA GLU A 131 15.30 0.75 1.93
C GLU A 131 15.29 -0.76 2.19
N HIS A 132 14.28 -1.26 2.89
CA HIS A 132 14.13 -2.69 3.16
C HIS A 132 13.30 -3.45 2.09
N GLY A 133 12.96 -2.81 0.97
CA GLY A 133 12.25 -3.44 -0.14
C GLY A 133 10.81 -3.89 0.18
N TRP A 134 10.16 -3.26 1.15
CA TRP A 134 8.78 -3.58 1.53
C TRP A 134 7.75 -2.86 0.70
N ILE A 135 8.09 -1.66 0.24
CA ILE A 135 7.20 -0.82 -0.57
C ILE A 135 7.97 -0.22 -1.75
N LYS A 136 7.25 0.10 -2.81
CA LYS A 136 7.73 0.84 -3.97
C LYS A 136 6.89 2.09 -4.20
N ASN A 137 5.56 1.95 -4.20
CA ASN A 137 4.62 3.02 -4.48
C ASN A 137 3.82 3.38 -3.22
N VAL A 138 3.75 4.68 -2.92
CA VAL A 138 3.11 5.22 -1.72
C VAL A 138 1.99 6.17 -2.11
N LEU A 139 0.85 6.07 -1.45
CA LEU A 139 -0.24 7.03 -1.52
C LEU A 139 -0.35 7.77 -0.18
N PHE A 140 -0.28 9.10 -0.23
CA PHE A 140 -0.54 9.96 0.93
C PHE A 140 -1.87 10.68 0.75
N LEU A 141 -2.77 10.51 1.71
CA LEU A 141 -4.11 11.09 1.70
C LEU A 141 -4.29 12.07 2.86
N ALA A 142 -4.80 13.26 2.56
CA ALA A 142 -5.23 14.24 3.56
C ALA A 142 -6.59 14.85 3.18
N ASP A 143 -7.24 15.50 4.14
CA ASP A 143 -8.57 16.09 3.93
C ASP A 143 -8.55 17.36 3.06
N ARG A 144 -7.45 18.13 3.12
CA ARG A 144 -7.34 19.46 2.48
C ARG A 144 -6.09 19.60 1.63
N ASN A 145 -6.21 20.35 0.53
CA ASN A 145 -5.08 20.62 -0.39
C ASN A 145 -3.87 21.25 0.32
N SER A 146 -4.10 22.14 1.29
CA SER A 146 -3.02 22.76 2.05
C SER A 146 -2.17 21.74 2.82
N LEU A 147 -2.81 20.72 3.41
CA LEU A 147 -2.11 19.62 4.10
C LEU A 147 -1.37 18.71 3.11
N VAL A 148 -1.97 18.44 1.96
CA VAL A 148 -1.36 17.68 0.86
C VAL A 148 -0.07 18.38 0.38
N THR A 149 -0.15 19.68 0.08
CA THR A 149 0.99 20.48 -0.40
C THR A 149 2.08 20.59 0.69
N GLN A 150 1.70 20.77 1.95
CA GLN A 150 2.65 20.82 3.07
C GLN A 150 3.37 19.48 3.24
N ALA A 151 2.63 18.37 3.18
CA ALA A 151 3.22 17.03 3.26
C ALA A 151 4.17 16.77 2.09
N LYS A 152 3.75 17.05 0.83
CA LYS A 152 4.61 16.94 -0.36
C LYS A 152 5.93 17.68 -0.17
N ARG A 153 5.89 18.95 0.27
CA ARG A 153 7.10 19.75 0.52
C ARG A 153 8.02 19.10 1.56
N SER A 154 7.46 18.56 2.63
CA SER A 154 8.23 17.87 3.66
C SER A 154 8.91 16.61 3.13
N PHE A 155 8.22 15.84 2.27
CA PHE A 155 8.79 14.66 1.61
C PHE A 155 9.92 15.04 0.65
N VAL A 156 9.72 16.05 -0.20
CA VAL A 156 10.77 16.55 -1.12
C VAL A 156 12.03 16.96 -0.35
N ASN A 157 11.87 17.67 0.77
CA ASN A 157 13.00 18.15 1.55
C ASN A 157 13.75 17.03 2.29
N LEU A 158 13.06 15.98 2.74
CA LEU A 158 13.63 14.95 3.58
C LEU A 158 13.96 13.64 2.82
N LEU A 159 13.35 13.44 1.65
CA LEU A 159 13.58 12.31 0.74
C LEU A 159 13.73 12.83 -0.71
N PRO A 160 14.79 13.56 -1.03
CA PRO A 160 14.94 14.22 -2.35
C PRO A 160 14.99 13.24 -3.53
N ASP A 161 15.43 12.00 -3.29
CA ASP A 161 15.52 10.97 -4.32
C ASP A 161 14.17 10.26 -4.61
N LEU A 162 13.14 10.56 -3.82
CA LEU A 162 11.82 9.99 -4.03
C LEU A 162 11.01 10.86 -5.00
N SER A 163 10.62 10.31 -6.16
CA SER A 163 9.74 11.01 -7.07
C SER A 163 8.36 11.20 -6.46
N VAL A 164 7.86 12.42 -6.47
CA VAL A 164 6.60 12.81 -5.84
C VAL A 164 5.70 13.58 -6.79
N THR A 165 4.39 13.41 -6.68
CA THR A 165 3.39 14.20 -7.40
C THR A 165 2.23 14.58 -6.49
N ASN A 166 1.56 15.70 -6.77
CA ASN A 166 0.33 16.13 -6.12
C ASN A 166 -0.82 16.13 -7.15
N LEU A 167 -1.70 15.16 -7.07
CA LEU A 167 -2.84 15.02 -8.00
C LEU A 167 -3.85 16.18 -7.95
N CYS A 168 -3.81 17.00 -6.91
CA CYS A 168 -4.65 18.18 -6.81
C CYS A 168 -4.15 19.33 -7.70
N GLU A 169 -2.86 19.32 -8.05
CA GLU A 169 -2.17 20.35 -8.83
C GLU A 169 -1.73 19.83 -10.20
N GLU A 170 -1.15 18.64 -10.24
CA GLU A 170 -0.55 18.00 -11.41
C GLU A 170 -1.38 16.78 -11.81
N LYS A 171 -2.38 16.97 -12.67
CA LYS A 171 -3.32 15.90 -13.03
C LYS A 171 -2.75 14.83 -13.97
N ASP A 172 -1.57 15.04 -14.55
CA ASP A 172 -1.03 14.20 -15.62
C ASP A 172 0.24 13.43 -15.22
N ASN A 173 0.73 13.57 -13.99
CA ASN A 173 1.93 12.87 -13.54
C ASN A 173 1.60 11.72 -12.60
N TYR A 174 1.27 10.57 -13.16
CA TYR A 174 0.88 9.37 -12.42
C TYR A 174 2.02 8.36 -12.19
N SER A 175 3.20 8.63 -12.74
CA SER A 175 4.35 7.73 -12.68
C SER A 175 5.20 7.88 -11.41
N ALA A 176 4.92 8.90 -10.60
CA ALA A 176 5.66 9.15 -9.37
C ALA A 176 5.48 8.01 -8.34
N ARG A 177 6.56 7.71 -7.61
CA ARG A 177 6.56 6.67 -6.57
C ARG A 177 5.76 7.07 -5.32
N CYS A 178 5.65 8.36 -5.03
CA CYS A 178 4.82 8.86 -3.95
C CYS A 178 3.79 9.84 -4.48
N VAL A 179 2.54 9.46 -4.40
CA VAL A 179 1.39 10.22 -4.87
C VAL A 179 0.70 10.88 -3.67
N PHE A 180 0.53 12.19 -3.74
CA PHE A 180 -0.17 13.00 -2.75
C PHE A 180 -1.52 13.41 -3.30
N SER A 181 -2.58 13.23 -2.51
CA SER A 181 -3.94 13.57 -2.94
C SER A 181 -4.84 13.91 -1.76
N THR A 182 -5.93 14.62 -2.03
CA THR A 182 -7.05 14.62 -1.10
C THR A 182 -7.86 13.34 -1.27
N TYR A 183 -8.62 12.97 -0.23
CA TYR A 183 -9.54 11.84 -0.32
C TYR A 183 -10.54 12.01 -1.47
N GLN A 184 -11.08 13.23 -1.67
CA GLN A 184 -12.04 13.50 -2.73
C GLN A 184 -11.43 13.35 -4.13
N THR A 185 -10.23 13.88 -4.34
CA THR A 185 -9.54 13.78 -5.64
C THR A 185 -9.22 12.32 -5.96
N MET A 186 -8.78 11.54 -4.97
CA MET A 186 -8.49 10.11 -5.16
C MET A 186 -9.75 9.31 -5.47
N MET A 187 -10.89 9.58 -4.83
CA MET A 187 -12.17 8.96 -5.16
C MET A 187 -12.53 9.18 -6.64
N ASN A 188 -12.41 10.42 -7.10
CA ASN A 188 -12.68 10.73 -8.50
C ASN A 188 -11.74 9.98 -9.46
N CYS A 189 -10.44 9.86 -9.10
CA CYS A 189 -9.47 9.12 -9.91
C CYS A 189 -9.79 7.62 -10.04
N ILE A 190 -10.30 7.01 -8.97
CA ILE A 190 -10.67 5.58 -9.00
C ILE A 190 -11.88 5.34 -9.91
N ASP A 191 -12.86 6.26 -9.89
CA ASP A 191 -14.13 6.07 -10.57
C ASP A 191 -14.10 6.45 -12.05
N THR A 192 -13.32 7.49 -12.40
CA THR A 192 -13.51 8.19 -13.69
C THR A 192 -12.30 8.20 -14.60
N VAL A 193 -11.10 7.90 -14.12
CA VAL A 193 -9.89 8.04 -14.93
C VAL A 193 -9.43 6.69 -15.46
N GLU A 194 -9.55 6.54 -16.77
CA GLU A 194 -9.03 5.42 -17.56
C GLU A 194 -8.09 5.96 -18.64
N ASP A 195 -6.99 5.26 -18.89
CA ASP A 195 -6.12 5.48 -20.05
C ASP A 195 -6.33 4.36 -21.09
N GLU A 196 -5.55 4.39 -22.18
CA GLU A 196 -5.63 3.39 -23.26
C GLU A 196 -5.39 1.94 -22.76
N ASP A 197 -4.66 1.78 -21.65
CA ASP A 197 -4.36 0.48 -21.02
C ASP A 197 -5.35 0.11 -19.89
N GLY A 198 -6.34 0.94 -19.59
CA GLY A 198 -7.35 0.72 -18.54
C GLY A 198 -7.29 1.74 -17.40
N LYS A 199 -7.58 1.32 -16.17
CA LYS A 199 -7.60 2.23 -15.01
C LYS A 199 -6.22 2.76 -14.67
N LEU A 200 -6.14 4.06 -14.46
CA LEU A 200 -4.92 4.81 -14.12
C LEU A 200 -4.18 4.24 -12.92
N PHE A 201 -4.91 3.95 -11.85
CA PHE A 201 -4.40 3.25 -10.68
C PHE A 201 -5.09 1.90 -10.54
N THR A 202 -4.36 0.82 -10.76
CA THR A 202 -4.84 -0.55 -10.53
C THR A 202 -4.96 -0.85 -9.04
N VAL A 203 -5.71 -1.88 -8.69
CA VAL A 203 -5.96 -2.28 -7.29
C VAL A 203 -4.69 -2.58 -6.49
N GLY A 204 -3.64 -3.03 -7.15
CA GLY A 204 -2.33 -3.32 -6.56
C GLY A 204 -1.30 -2.21 -6.79
N HIS A 205 -1.69 -1.01 -7.24
CA HIS A 205 -0.72 0.04 -7.59
C HIS A 205 0.08 0.54 -6.39
N PHE A 206 -0.57 0.79 -5.27
CA PHE A 206 0.08 1.28 -4.05
C PHE A 206 0.41 0.14 -3.08
N ASP A 207 1.60 0.19 -2.48
CA ASP A 207 2.06 -0.77 -1.49
C ASP A 207 1.86 -0.26 -0.07
N LEU A 208 1.75 1.06 0.08
CA LEU A 208 1.47 1.74 1.34
C LEU A 208 0.51 2.90 1.12
N ILE A 209 -0.56 2.96 1.91
CA ILE A 209 -1.48 4.10 1.97
C ILE A 209 -1.33 4.75 3.34
N ILE A 210 -1.03 6.05 3.34
CA ILE A 210 -0.90 6.88 4.53
C ILE A 210 -2.11 7.80 4.60
N CYS A 211 -2.85 7.71 5.68
CA CYS A 211 -4.05 8.53 5.93
C CYS A 211 -3.74 9.52 7.03
N ASP A 212 -3.59 10.79 6.68
CA ASP A 212 -3.49 11.85 7.68
C ASP A 212 -4.88 12.23 8.19
N GLU A 213 -4.96 12.55 9.49
CA GLU A 213 -6.22 12.90 10.17
C GLU A 213 -7.34 11.85 9.97
N ALA A 214 -7.00 10.55 10.15
CA ALA A 214 -7.87 9.40 9.91
C ALA A 214 -9.03 9.31 10.92
N HIS A 215 -9.96 10.27 10.87
CA HIS A 215 -11.16 10.28 11.70
C HIS A 215 -12.22 9.32 11.17
N ARG A 216 -13.11 8.85 12.06
CA ARG A 216 -14.20 7.94 11.70
C ARG A 216 -15.09 8.49 10.56
N SER A 217 -15.34 9.79 10.53
CA SER A 217 -16.15 10.44 9.49
C SER A 217 -15.50 10.35 8.11
N ILE A 218 -14.17 10.52 8.03
CA ILE A 218 -13.40 10.38 6.79
C ILE A 218 -13.43 8.94 6.32
N TYR A 219 -13.18 7.97 7.19
CA TYR A 219 -13.23 6.56 6.83
C TYR A 219 -14.60 6.15 6.28
N ASN A 220 -15.69 6.59 6.91
CA ASN A 220 -17.04 6.25 6.44
C ASN A 220 -17.37 6.88 5.07
N LYS A 221 -16.93 8.12 4.84
CA LYS A 221 -17.19 8.85 3.59
C LYS A 221 -16.38 8.32 2.41
N TYR A 222 -15.13 7.92 2.64
CA TYR A 222 -14.17 7.54 1.60
C TYR A 222 -13.77 6.06 1.69
N ARG A 223 -14.67 5.23 2.22
CA ARG A 223 -14.43 3.78 2.40
C ARG A 223 -14.03 3.08 1.12
N ASP A 224 -14.55 3.52 -0.01
CA ASP A 224 -14.35 2.87 -1.30
C ASP A 224 -12.88 2.92 -1.75
N ILE A 225 -12.11 3.96 -1.37
CA ILE A 225 -10.66 3.99 -1.58
C ILE A 225 -9.99 2.77 -0.93
N PHE A 226 -10.36 2.47 0.33
CA PHE A 226 -9.77 1.38 1.10
C PHE A 226 -10.34 0.00 0.75
N THR A 227 -11.40 -0.03 -0.03
CA THR A 227 -11.98 -1.26 -0.58
C THR A 227 -11.39 -1.54 -1.96
N TYR A 228 -11.05 -0.49 -2.71
CA TYR A 228 -10.49 -0.58 -4.05
C TYR A 228 -9.02 -1.01 -4.01
N PHE A 229 -8.17 -0.28 -3.28
CA PHE A 229 -6.75 -0.65 -3.15
C PHE A 229 -6.55 -1.80 -2.17
N ASP A 230 -5.71 -2.76 -2.57
CA ASP A 230 -5.35 -3.90 -1.72
C ASP A 230 -4.16 -3.62 -0.80
#